data_4329c34255a7f6c60713132c841866eb
#
_entry.id   4329c34255a7f6c60713132c841866eb
#
_cell.length_a   1.000
_cell.length_b   1.000
_cell.length_c   1.000
_cell.angle_alpha   90.00
_cell.angle_beta   90.00
_cell.angle_gamma   90.00
#
_symmetry.space_group_name_H-M   'P 1'
#
loop_
_entity.id
_entity.type
_entity.pdbx_description
1 polymer ?
#
loop_
_entity_poly.entity_id
_entity_poly.type
_entity_poly.pdbx_seq_one_letter_code
_entity_poly.pdbx_strand_id
1 'polypeptide(L)'
;MPVNRVGPVIVLSAALAVGGCAAPGTGGPGGGPSPGPTSDAVATAVQDPVLDAAAASLGPALESGFPDTYAGLRLDQERGAVVVYRRPDPALDQAARAAANGARLELVDARHSLKRLREVVDRIGADTGHWQEQGVRITTWGPAVDGSAVDVTTVAGSEADRLALAARYGADVIRVSRGDFPEPAPATG
;
A
#
# COMPACT_ATOMS: atom_id res chain seq x y z
N MET A 1 21.29 9.33 -30.20
CA MET A 1 19.87 9.22 -29.87
C MET A 1 19.46 7.78 -30.05
N PRO A 2 19.26 7.00 -29.01
CA PRO A 2 18.54 5.72 -29.10
C PRO A 2 17.15 5.85 -28.51
N VAL A 3 16.13 5.53 -29.31
CA VAL A 3 14.72 5.47 -28.95
C VAL A 3 14.48 4.13 -28.26
N ASN A 4 14.17 4.14 -26.97
CA ASN A 4 13.81 2.93 -26.24
C ASN A 4 12.28 2.71 -26.35
N ARG A 5 11.87 1.71 -27.14
CA ARG A 5 10.47 1.29 -27.28
C ARG A 5 10.12 0.34 -26.14
N VAL A 6 9.27 0.78 -25.22
CA VAL A 6 8.63 -0.07 -24.25
C VAL A 6 7.40 -0.71 -24.90
N GLY A 7 7.42 -2.04 -25.04
CA GLY A 7 6.31 -2.82 -25.59
C GLY A 7 5.23 -3.08 -24.52
N PRO A 8 3.95 -3.31 -24.93
CA PRO A 8 2.86 -3.56 -24.00
C PRO A 8 2.92 -4.96 -23.39
N VAL A 9 2.76 -5.03 -22.06
CA VAL A 9 2.58 -6.30 -21.34
C VAL A 9 1.12 -6.70 -21.45
N ILE A 10 0.87 -7.82 -22.15
CA ILE A 10 -0.45 -8.44 -22.25
C ILE A 10 -0.63 -9.36 -21.04
N VAL A 11 -1.58 -9.05 -20.17
CA VAL A 11 -2.00 -9.93 -19.07
C VAL A 11 -3.09 -10.86 -19.60
N LEU A 12 -2.77 -12.16 -19.69
CA LEU A 12 -3.69 -13.22 -20.12
C LEU A 12 -4.45 -13.73 -18.88
N SER A 13 -5.75 -13.47 -18.81
CA SER A 13 -6.64 -14.01 -17.77
C SER A 13 -7.11 -15.40 -18.18
N ALA A 14 -6.75 -16.44 -17.42
CA ALA A 14 -7.27 -17.79 -17.57
C ALA A 14 -8.51 -18.00 -16.70
N ALA A 15 -9.66 -18.27 -17.33
CA ALA A 15 -10.88 -18.67 -16.65
C ALA A 15 -10.88 -20.21 -16.47
N LEU A 16 -10.97 -20.68 -15.23
CA LEU A 16 -11.16 -22.09 -14.88
C LEU A 16 -12.64 -22.34 -14.58
N ALA A 17 -13.28 -23.10 -15.46
CA ALA A 17 -14.61 -23.65 -15.25
C ALA A 17 -14.50 -24.96 -14.48
N VAL A 18 -15.11 -25.05 -13.29
CA VAL A 18 -15.25 -26.30 -12.53
C VAL A 18 -16.64 -26.87 -12.76
N GLY A 19 -16.69 -27.99 -13.49
CA GLY A 19 -17.91 -28.77 -13.72
C GLY A 19 -18.18 -29.70 -12.51
N GLY A 20 -19.40 -29.61 -11.95
CA GLY A 20 -19.87 -30.53 -10.91
C GLY A 20 -20.46 -31.79 -11.47
N CYS A 21 -20.08 -32.97 -10.93
CA CYS A 21 -20.75 -34.24 -11.12
C CYS A 21 -21.48 -34.63 -9.84
N ALA A 22 -22.79 -34.75 -9.92
CA ALA A 22 -23.65 -35.32 -8.88
C ALA A 22 -23.71 -36.86 -9.05
N ALA A 23 -23.56 -37.58 -7.94
CA ALA A 23 -23.90 -39.01 -7.83
C ALA A 23 -24.89 -39.22 -6.68
N PRO A 24 -25.96 -40.05 -6.86
CA PRO A 24 -26.91 -40.35 -5.77
C PRO A 24 -26.42 -41.56 -4.94
N GLY A 25 -26.30 -41.38 -3.65
CA GLY A 25 -25.99 -42.42 -2.66
C GLY A 25 -27.11 -42.59 -1.64
N THR A 26 -27.64 -43.79 -1.58
CA THR A 26 -28.71 -44.33 -0.74
C THR A 26 -28.40 -44.37 0.75
N GLY A 27 -29.45 -44.21 1.53
CA GLY A 27 -29.64 -44.11 2.97
C GLY A 27 -28.95 -45.07 3.94
N GLY A 28 -28.86 -44.57 5.16
CA GLY A 28 -28.64 -45.27 6.41
C GLY A 28 -28.93 -44.35 7.60
N PRO A 29 -29.69 -44.79 8.64
CA PRO A 29 -30.11 -43.95 9.74
C PRO A 29 -29.13 -44.05 10.90
N GLY A 30 -28.83 -42.93 11.57
CA GLY A 30 -28.30 -42.96 12.91
C GLY A 30 -26.94 -42.26 13.10
N GLY A 31 -26.96 -41.06 13.60
CA GLY A 31 -25.78 -40.35 14.10
C GLY A 31 -26.16 -38.91 14.42
N GLY A 32 -26.15 -38.53 15.73
CA GLY A 32 -26.52 -37.23 16.22
C GLY A 32 -25.67 -36.09 15.63
N PRO A 33 -26.15 -34.85 15.74
CA PRO A 33 -25.46 -33.71 15.16
C PRO A 33 -24.15 -33.44 15.90
N SER A 34 -23.05 -33.77 15.26
CA SER A 34 -21.74 -33.27 15.64
C SER A 34 -21.73 -31.77 15.28
N PRO A 35 -21.34 -30.86 16.20
CA PRO A 35 -21.15 -29.47 15.83
C PRO A 35 -20.01 -29.44 14.82
N GLY A 36 -20.35 -29.21 13.55
CA GLY A 36 -19.38 -28.96 12.52
C GLY A 36 -18.55 -27.73 12.86
N PRO A 37 -17.30 -27.66 12.39
CA PRO A 37 -16.48 -26.47 12.61
C PRO A 37 -17.24 -25.27 12.08
N THR A 38 -17.49 -24.30 12.95
CA THR A 38 -17.96 -22.97 12.59
C THR A 38 -16.95 -22.45 11.59
N SER A 39 -17.29 -22.42 10.31
CA SER A 39 -16.55 -21.63 9.34
C SER A 39 -16.62 -20.20 9.85
N ASP A 40 -15.53 -19.71 10.45
CA ASP A 40 -15.32 -18.29 10.62
C ASP A 40 -15.48 -17.68 9.24
N ALA A 41 -16.63 -17.06 9.03
CA ALA A 41 -16.87 -16.27 7.86
C ALA A 41 -15.81 -15.16 7.91
N VAL A 42 -14.76 -15.31 7.13
CA VAL A 42 -13.86 -14.22 6.82
C VAL A 42 -14.76 -13.14 6.27
N ALA A 43 -14.99 -12.10 7.09
CA ALA A 43 -15.76 -10.95 6.67
C ALA A 43 -15.02 -10.38 5.47
N THR A 44 -15.52 -10.70 4.28
CA THR A 44 -15.05 -10.09 3.03
C THR A 44 -15.36 -8.61 3.19
N ALA A 45 -14.33 -7.79 3.36
CA ALA A 45 -14.49 -6.35 3.42
C ALA A 45 -15.26 -5.95 2.17
N VAL A 46 -16.48 -5.43 2.36
CA VAL A 46 -17.32 -4.96 1.26
C VAL A 46 -16.59 -3.78 0.66
N GLN A 47 -15.98 -3.97 -0.51
CA GLN A 47 -15.36 -2.89 -1.27
C GLN A 47 -16.48 -2.02 -1.85
N ASP A 48 -16.41 -0.72 -1.60
CA ASP A 48 -17.33 0.25 -2.18
C ASP A 48 -16.80 0.66 -3.59
N PRO A 49 -17.48 0.25 -4.68
CA PRO A 49 -17.02 0.53 -6.04
C PRO A 49 -16.99 2.04 -6.35
N VAL A 50 -17.77 2.86 -5.64
CA VAL A 50 -17.75 4.32 -5.82
C VAL A 50 -16.47 4.90 -5.25
N LEU A 51 -16.04 4.42 -4.07
CA LEU A 51 -14.78 4.85 -3.46
C LEU A 51 -13.57 4.38 -4.29
N ASP A 52 -13.60 3.14 -4.79
CA ASP A 52 -12.51 2.60 -5.62
C ASP A 52 -12.38 3.40 -6.92
N ALA A 53 -13.49 3.70 -7.60
CA ALA A 53 -13.49 4.51 -8.81
C ALA A 53 -13.00 5.95 -8.55
N ALA A 54 -13.42 6.56 -7.45
CA ALA A 54 -12.97 7.89 -7.05
C ALA A 54 -11.46 7.90 -6.78
N ALA A 55 -10.94 6.91 -6.03
CA ALA A 55 -9.53 6.79 -5.74
C ALA A 55 -8.68 6.58 -6.99
N ALA A 56 -9.14 5.73 -7.91
CA ALA A 56 -8.46 5.44 -9.17
C ALA A 56 -8.33 6.69 -10.07
N SER A 57 -9.26 7.62 -9.99
CA SER A 57 -9.20 8.88 -10.74
C SER A 57 -8.40 9.96 -10.00
N LEU A 58 -8.63 10.11 -8.69
CA LEU A 58 -8.00 11.14 -7.87
C LEU A 58 -6.48 10.98 -7.74
N GLY A 59 -6.01 9.76 -7.44
CA GLY A 59 -4.60 9.51 -7.16
C GLY A 59 -3.68 10.01 -8.28
N PRO A 60 -3.80 9.48 -9.52
CA PRO A 60 -2.96 9.90 -10.63
C PRO A 60 -3.11 11.38 -11.01
N ALA A 61 -4.33 11.93 -10.95
CA ALA A 61 -4.58 13.34 -11.28
C ALA A 61 -3.92 14.29 -10.29
N LEU A 62 -4.04 14.02 -8.98
CA LEU A 62 -3.42 14.85 -7.95
C LEU A 62 -1.90 14.68 -7.90
N GLU A 63 -1.39 13.48 -8.09
CA GLU A 63 0.06 13.23 -8.12
C GLU A 63 0.74 13.96 -9.29
N SER A 64 0.14 13.93 -10.48
CA SER A 64 0.70 14.60 -11.65
C SER A 64 0.50 16.11 -11.63
N GLY A 65 -0.66 16.58 -11.17
CA GLY A 65 -0.99 18.01 -11.17
C GLY A 65 -0.37 18.78 -10.00
N PHE A 66 -0.11 18.12 -8.87
CA PHE A 66 0.32 18.76 -7.62
C PHE A 66 1.48 18.02 -6.94
N PRO A 67 2.60 17.74 -7.65
CA PRO A 67 3.68 16.88 -7.13
C PRO A 67 4.33 17.42 -5.86
N ASP A 68 4.34 18.74 -5.66
CA ASP A 68 4.99 19.37 -4.51
C ASP A 68 4.08 19.45 -3.26
N THR A 69 2.77 19.19 -3.43
CA THR A 69 1.79 19.31 -2.35
C THR A 69 1.00 18.02 -2.09
N TYR A 70 0.78 17.18 -3.10
CA TYR A 70 0.16 15.86 -2.92
C TYR A 70 1.07 14.93 -2.11
N ALA A 71 0.50 14.24 -1.10
CA ALA A 71 1.24 13.35 -0.21
C ALA A 71 0.79 11.89 -0.31
N GLY A 72 -0.49 11.64 -0.59
CA GLY A 72 -1.03 10.30 -0.70
C GLY A 72 -2.54 10.26 -0.63
N LEU A 73 -3.10 9.05 -0.75
CA LEU A 73 -4.52 8.81 -0.70
C LEU A 73 -4.80 7.47 0.00
N ARG A 74 -5.86 7.42 0.81
CA ARG A 74 -6.34 6.21 1.48
C ARG A 74 -7.86 6.13 1.37
N LEU A 75 -8.38 4.91 1.19
CA LEU A 75 -9.80 4.63 1.33
C LEU A 75 -10.14 4.34 2.80
N ASP A 76 -11.16 5.01 3.32
CA ASP A 76 -11.74 4.73 4.61
C ASP A 76 -13.11 4.06 4.38
N GLN A 77 -13.10 2.74 4.30
CA GLN A 77 -14.29 1.95 4.02
C GLN A 77 -15.35 2.07 5.12
N GLU A 78 -14.91 2.20 6.38
CA GLU A 78 -15.84 2.32 7.51
C GLU A 78 -16.62 3.63 7.47
N ARG A 79 -15.98 4.73 7.03
CA ARG A 79 -16.60 6.05 6.91
C ARG A 79 -17.17 6.32 5.54
N GLY A 80 -16.95 5.43 4.57
CA GLY A 80 -17.33 5.64 3.19
C GLY A 80 -16.65 6.88 2.58
N ALA A 81 -15.36 7.08 2.81
CA ALA A 81 -14.65 8.30 2.42
C ALA A 81 -13.32 8.02 1.74
N VAL A 82 -12.96 8.89 0.80
CA VAL A 82 -11.60 8.99 0.27
C VAL A 82 -10.84 10.04 1.07
N VAL A 83 -9.77 9.63 1.74
CA VAL A 83 -8.90 10.53 2.51
C VAL A 83 -7.71 10.91 1.65
N VAL A 84 -7.55 12.19 1.33
CA VAL A 84 -6.42 12.72 0.58
C VAL A 84 -5.50 13.47 1.55
N TYR A 85 -4.27 13.02 1.61
CA TYR A 85 -3.19 13.66 2.37
C TYR A 85 -2.46 14.65 1.48
N ARG A 86 -2.28 15.89 1.97
CA ARG A 86 -1.62 16.93 1.19
C ARG A 86 -0.99 17.99 2.09
N ARG A 87 0.01 18.69 1.60
CA ARG A 87 0.41 19.98 2.18
C ARG A 87 -0.65 21.03 1.79
N PRO A 88 -0.98 21.98 2.66
CA PRO A 88 -2.00 22.99 2.38
C PRO A 88 -1.79 23.66 1.02
N ASP A 89 -2.78 23.48 0.11
CA ASP A 89 -2.79 24.01 -1.25
C ASP A 89 -4.24 24.19 -1.74
N PRO A 90 -4.76 25.42 -1.82
CA PRO A 90 -6.14 25.67 -2.24
C PRO A 90 -6.48 25.16 -3.65
N ALA A 91 -5.49 25.13 -4.57
CA ALA A 91 -5.70 24.65 -5.93
C ALA A 91 -5.84 23.13 -5.95
N LEU A 92 -5.02 22.41 -5.18
CA LEU A 92 -5.18 20.96 -4.96
C LEU A 92 -6.52 20.66 -4.32
N ASP A 93 -6.92 21.39 -3.28
CA ASP A 93 -8.18 21.20 -2.57
C ASP A 93 -9.39 21.35 -3.52
N GLN A 94 -9.34 22.33 -4.40
CA GLN A 94 -10.38 22.54 -5.42
C GLN A 94 -10.40 21.40 -6.45
N ALA A 95 -9.24 21.01 -6.97
CA ALA A 95 -9.12 19.91 -7.92
C ALA A 95 -9.61 18.57 -7.33
N ALA A 96 -9.24 18.28 -6.09
CA ALA A 96 -9.67 17.09 -5.39
C ALA A 96 -11.20 17.03 -5.23
N ARG A 97 -11.84 18.13 -4.82
CA ARG A 97 -13.31 18.20 -4.71
C ARG A 97 -14.00 18.03 -6.05
N ALA A 98 -13.45 18.60 -7.12
CA ALA A 98 -14.01 18.47 -8.47
C ALA A 98 -13.90 17.03 -9.00
N ALA A 99 -12.82 16.32 -8.68
CA ALA A 99 -12.55 14.96 -9.16
C ALA A 99 -13.15 13.85 -8.28
N ALA A 100 -13.73 14.18 -7.11
CA ALA A 100 -14.28 13.19 -6.17
C ALA A 100 -15.54 12.47 -6.69
N ASN A 101 -16.19 12.96 -7.76
CA ASN A 101 -17.33 12.30 -8.44
C ASN A 101 -18.45 11.87 -7.49
N GLY A 102 -18.75 12.68 -6.48
CA GLY A 102 -19.79 12.40 -5.48
C GLY A 102 -19.35 11.53 -4.30
N ALA A 103 -18.13 10.98 -4.30
CA ALA A 103 -17.58 10.31 -3.14
C ALA A 103 -17.31 11.33 -2.02
N ARG A 104 -17.51 10.88 -0.78
CA ARG A 104 -17.13 11.70 0.39
C ARG A 104 -15.62 11.87 0.42
N LEU A 105 -15.16 13.12 0.45
CA LEU A 105 -13.75 13.48 0.45
C LEU A 105 -13.35 14.09 1.80
N GLU A 106 -12.26 13.60 2.38
CA GLU A 106 -11.61 14.19 3.55
C GLU A 106 -10.20 14.66 3.15
N LEU A 107 -9.88 15.93 3.43
CA LEU A 107 -8.58 16.53 3.16
C LEU A 107 -7.80 16.66 4.47
N VAL A 108 -6.64 16.02 4.54
CA VAL A 108 -5.82 15.96 5.75
C VAL A 108 -4.44 16.56 5.47
N ASP A 109 -3.94 17.38 6.39
CA ASP A 109 -2.62 17.98 6.27
C ASP A 109 -1.52 16.92 6.45
N ALA A 110 -0.56 16.94 5.53
CA ALA A 110 0.62 16.11 5.54
C ALA A 110 1.89 16.96 5.77
N ARG A 111 2.90 16.36 6.38
CA ARG A 111 4.19 17.02 6.61
C ARG A 111 5.01 17.16 5.34
N HIS A 112 5.04 16.11 4.53
CA HIS A 112 5.85 16.00 3.32
C HIS A 112 4.98 15.65 2.11
N SER A 113 5.38 16.10 0.91
CA SER A 113 4.78 15.60 -0.33
C SER A 113 5.29 14.20 -0.67
N LEU A 114 4.52 13.45 -1.45
CA LEU A 114 4.91 12.13 -1.95
C LEU A 114 6.21 12.20 -2.77
N LYS A 115 6.37 13.24 -3.60
CA LYS A 115 7.60 13.50 -4.34
C LYS A 115 8.81 13.59 -3.41
N ARG A 116 8.70 14.37 -2.33
CA ARG A 116 9.78 14.51 -1.35
C ARG A 116 10.13 13.18 -0.67
N LEU A 117 9.13 12.40 -0.30
CA LEU A 117 9.36 11.10 0.32
C LEU A 117 10.00 10.10 -0.65
N ARG A 118 9.58 10.11 -1.94
CA ARG A 118 10.20 9.26 -2.98
C ARG A 118 11.67 9.60 -3.22
N GLU A 119 12.04 10.88 -3.23
CA GLU A 119 13.44 11.29 -3.32
C GLU A 119 14.30 10.68 -2.18
N VAL A 120 13.73 10.58 -0.97
CA VAL A 120 14.41 9.94 0.15
C VAL A 120 14.46 8.43 -0.01
N VAL A 121 13.38 7.81 -0.46
CA VAL A 121 13.29 6.37 -0.78
C VAL A 121 14.36 5.97 -1.81
N ASP A 122 14.50 6.74 -2.88
CA ASP A 122 15.50 6.50 -3.93
C ASP A 122 16.93 6.62 -3.39
N ARG A 123 17.20 7.59 -2.52
CA ARG A 123 18.49 7.73 -1.86
C ARG A 123 18.81 6.55 -0.94
N ILE A 124 17.83 6.07 -0.16
CA ILE A 124 18.00 4.87 0.68
C ILE A 124 18.33 3.66 -0.19
N GLY A 125 17.61 3.50 -1.31
CA GLY A 125 17.87 2.44 -2.29
C GLY A 125 19.28 2.48 -2.86
N ALA A 126 19.78 3.66 -3.21
CA ALA A 126 21.15 3.85 -3.69
C ALA A 126 22.21 3.58 -2.62
N ASP A 127 21.89 3.80 -1.35
CA ASP A 127 22.78 3.69 -0.20
C ASP A 127 22.76 2.29 0.46
N THR A 128 22.08 1.29 -0.10
CA THR A 128 21.93 -0.05 0.52
C THR A 128 23.27 -0.72 0.82
N GLY A 129 24.25 -0.62 -0.08
CA GLY A 129 25.62 -1.12 0.13
C GLY A 129 26.30 -0.43 1.31
N HIS A 130 26.22 0.88 1.39
CA HIS A 130 26.76 1.65 2.52
C HIS A 130 26.17 1.18 3.87
N TRP A 131 24.84 0.95 3.93
CA TRP A 131 24.21 0.49 5.16
C TRP A 131 24.65 -0.92 5.57
N GLN A 132 24.84 -1.81 4.60
CA GLN A 132 25.38 -3.15 4.86
C GLN A 132 26.79 -3.08 5.45
N GLU A 133 27.66 -2.22 4.92
CA GLU A 133 29.01 -2.00 5.46
C GLU A 133 28.99 -1.42 6.89
N GLN A 134 28.01 -0.59 7.21
CA GLN A 134 27.79 -0.05 8.56
C GLN A 134 27.10 -1.03 9.52
N GLY A 135 26.75 -2.25 9.06
CA GLY A 135 26.06 -3.25 9.86
C GLY A 135 24.56 -2.98 10.04
N VAL A 136 23.99 -1.97 9.36
CA VAL A 136 22.56 -1.68 9.38
C VAL A 136 21.86 -2.51 8.31
N ARG A 137 21.07 -3.50 8.76
CA ARG A 137 20.33 -4.42 7.86
C ARG A 137 18.92 -3.91 7.62
N ILE A 138 18.73 -3.17 6.54
CA ILE A 138 17.41 -2.68 6.10
C ILE A 138 16.66 -3.83 5.44
N THR A 139 15.40 -4.06 5.83
CA THR A 139 14.53 -5.11 5.26
C THR A 139 13.49 -4.54 4.31
N THR A 140 12.90 -3.40 4.65
CA THR A 140 11.95 -2.67 3.80
C THR A 140 12.08 -1.17 4.01
N TRP A 141 11.72 -0.40 2.99
CA TRP A 141 11.54 1.05 3.10
C TRP A 141 10.52 1.54 2.08
N GLY A 142 9.81 2.62 2.44
CA GLY A 142 8.80 3.20 1.57
C GLY A 142 8.15 4.45 2.17
N PRO A 143 7.44 5.24 1.37
CA PRO A 143 6.74 6.41 1.85
C PRO A 143 5.51 6.02 2.65
N ALA A 144 5.30 6.65 3.81
CA ALA A 144 4.05 6.55 4.54
C ALA A 144 2.92 7.22 3.74
N VAL A 145 1.77 6.55 3.65
CA VAL A 145 0.61 7.01 2.86
C VAL A 145 0.09 8.37 3.34
N ASP A 146 0.25 8.68 4.63
CA ASP A 146 -0.18 9.92 5.26
C ASP A 146 0.81 11.08 5.06
N GLY A 147 1.90 10.89 4.33
CA GLY A 147 2.93 11.90 4.10
C GLY A 147 3.72 12.28 5.34
N SER A 148 3.70 11.46 6.41
CA SER A 148 4.39 11.78 7.66
C SER A 148 5.89 11.54 7.60
N ALA A 149 6.34 10.46 6.96
CA ALA A 149 7.74 10.03 6.90
C ALA A 149 7.99 8.99 5.79
N VAL A 150 9.25 8.59 5.65
CA VAL A 150 9.65 7.32 5.03
C VAL A 150 9.78 6.30 6.15
N ASP A 151 8.99 5.23 6.07
CA ASP A 151 9.09 4.10 6.97
C ASP A 151 10.27 3.22 6.54
N VAL A 152 11.19 2.97 7.46
CA VAL A 152 12.35 2.11 7.25
C VAL A 152 12.31 1.00 8.28
N THR A 153 12.29 -0.24 7.84
CA THR A 153 12.36 -1.38 8.73
C THR A 153 13.77 -1.95 8.72
N THR A 154 14.36 -2.12 9.90
CA THR A 154 15.67 -2.77 10.04
C THR A 154 15.54 -4.01 10.93
N VAL A 155 16.45 -4.96 10.77
CA VAL A 155 16.45 -6.19 11.58
C VAL A 155 16.58 -5.88 13.08
N ALA A 156 17.44 -4.94 13.45
CA ALA A 156 17.64 -4.56 14.83
C ALA A 156 16.54 -3.61 15.34
N GLY A 157 16.08 -2.68 14.51
CA GLY A 157 15.15 -1.60 14.90
C GLY A 157 15.69 -0.77 16.06
N SER A 158 17.03 -0.64 16.14
CA SER A 158 17.70 -0.05 17.29
C SER A 158 17.69 1.48 17.23
N GLU A 159 17.91 2.09 18.40
CA GLU A 159 18.10 3.54 18.48
C GLU A 159 19.34 4.00 17.69
N ALA A 160 20.38 3.16 17.63
CA ALA A 160 21.56 3.43 16.82
C ALA A 160 21.23 3.49 15.33
N ASP A 161 20.41 2.53 14.82
CA ASP A 161 19.94 2.55 13.43
C ASP A 161 19.13 3.84 13.16
N ARG A 162 18.22 4.18 14.09
CA ARG A 162 17.40 5.38 13.97
C ARG A 162 18.25 6.64 13.87
N LEU A 163 19.24 6.79 14.75
CA LEU A 163 20.13 7.96 14.75
C LEU A 163 20.99 8.02 13.49
N ALA A 164 21.53 6.89 13.04
CA ALA A 164 22.35 6.84 11.83
C ALA A 164 21.56 7.21 10.57
N LEU A 165 20.37 6.62 10.40
CA LEU A 165 19.46 6.93 9.28
C LEU A 165 18.97 8.38 9.33
N ALA A 166 18.60 8.87 10.51
CA ALA A 166 18.17 10.25 10.71
C ALA A 166 19.28 11.28 10.41
N ALA A 167 20.53 10.99 10.80
CA ALA A 167 21.67 11.84 10.50
C ALA A 167 21.92 11.98 8.98
N ARG A 168 21.65 10.92 8.19
CA ARG A 168 21.91 10.92 6.75
C ARG A 168 20.76 11.48 5.92
N TYR A 169 19.50 11.25 6.32
CA TYR A 169 18.32 11.60 5.52
C TYR A 169 17.46 12.71 6.13
N GLY A 170 17.57 12.95 7.42
CA GLY A 170 16.78 13.92 8.19
C GLY A 170 15.90 13.23 9.24
N ALA A 171 15.95 13.74 10.47
CA ALA A 171 15.19 13.17 11.58
C ALA A 171 13.68 13.38 11.47
N ASP A 172 13.26 14.38 10.71
CA ASP A 172 11.86 14.74 10.47
C ASP A 172 11.20 13.89 9.39
N VAL A 173 12.01 13.20 8.55
CA VAL A 173 11.52 12.46 7.39
C VAL A 173 11.68 10.94 7.54
N ILE A 174 12.42 10.44 8.54
CA ILE A 174 12.67 9.02 8.76
C ILE A 174 11.93 8.52 10.00
N ARG A 175 11.26 7.37 9.86
CA ARG A 175 10.71 6.59 10.96
C ARG A 175 11.24 5.16 10.87
N VAL A 176 11.93 4.69 11.92
CA VAL A 176 12.56 3.37 11.95
C VAL A 176 11.75 2.42 12.83
N SER A 177 11.55 1.20 12.35
CA SER A 177 10.92 0.10 13.07
C SER A 177 11.75 -1.16 12.95
N ARG A 178 11.47 -2.14 13.82
CA ARG A 178 12.06 -3.48 13.75
C ARG A 178 11.22 -4.38 12.86
N GLY A 179 11.85 -5.24 12.04
CA GLY A 179 11.19 -6.30 11.29
C GLY A 179 12.18 -7.19 10.57
N ASP A 180 11.80 -8.43 10.38
CA ASP A 180 12.60 -9.44 9.69
C ASP A 180 12.42 -9.35 8.17
N PHE A 181 13.30 -10.04 7.42
CA PHE A 181 13.12 -10.19 5.99
C PHE A 181 11.83 -10.99 5.71
N PRO A 182 11.08 -10.63 4.65
CA PRO A 182 9.95 -11.43 4.23
C PRO A 182 10.39 -12.88 4.01
N GLU A 183 9.69 -13.85 4.63
CA GLU A 183 9.93 -15.26 4.31
C GLU A 183 9.51 -15.53 2.86
N PRO A 184 10.36 -16.23 2.09
CA PRO A 184 9.96 -16.66 0.75
C PRO A 184 8.74 -17.57 0.88
N ALA A 185 7.73 -17.36 0.01
CA ALA A 185 6.57 -18.23 -0.03
C ALA A 185 7.01 -19.69 -0.22
N PRO A 186 6.39 -20.66 0.48
CA PRO A 186 6.72 -22.07 0.30
C PRO A 186 6.55 -22.44 -1.18
N ALA A 187 7.59 -23.05 -1.75
CA ALA A 187 7.54 -23.55 -3.13
C ALA A 187 6.41 -24.57 -3.22
N THR A 188 5.37 -24.24 -3.95
CA THR A 188 4.30 -25.20 -4.31
C THR A 188 4.92 -26.22 -5.28
N GLY A 189 5.24 -27.42 -4.76
CA GLY A 189 5.71 -28.55 -5.54
C GLY A 189 4.58 -29.24 -6.29
#